data_7359b4ef7b06e6d5275c91d9f750a916
#
_entry.id   7359b4ef7b06e6d5275c91d9f750a916
#
_cell.length_a   1.000
_cell.length_b   1.000
_cell.length_c   1.000
_cell.angle_alpha   90.00
_cell.angle_beta   90.00
_cell.angle_gamma   90.00
#
_symmetry.space_group_name_H-M   'P 1'
#
loop_
_entity.id
_entity.type
_entity.pdbx_description
1 polymer ?
#
loop_
_entity_poly.entity_id
_entity_poly.type
_entity_poly.pdbx_seq_one_letter_code
_entity_poly.pdbx_strand_id
1 'polypeptide(L)'
;EASQCNVAISLVPIIRGEKLMMVGDPQQLNPVILLGELTNKKLRRRYHVSDEYDYRENSIYKTYLACDAVSDEVLLRNHYRCNKEIIGFNNKKYYNSKLKIQSKSNEPEPLVYMDVKSDNTQIKNTSPAEVEEVVEYALLNKDKSIAVITPFVNQKQLIENAIKQNKLSNLVCGTVHAFQGDEKDVVLFSTAISERTSSGTYNWLKNNKEF
;
A
#
# COMPACT_ATOMS: atom_id res chain seq x y z
N GLU A 1 -10.70 -8.87 -1.38
CA GLU A 1 -9.54 -9.62 -0.93
C GLU A 1 -9.56 -9.73 0.59
N ALA A 2 -9.41 -10.98 1.14
CA ALA A 2 -9.62 -11.23 2.56
C ALA A 2 -8.61 -10.52 3.48
N SER A 3 -7.40 -10.22 3.00
CA SER A 3 -6.40 -9.46 3.75
C SER A 3 -6.81 -8.00 4.02
N GLN A 4 -7.73 -7.46 3.23
CA GLN A 4 -8.27 -6.09 3.40
C GLN A 4 -9.60 -6.05 4.17
N CYS A 5 -10.17 -7.20 4.49
CA CYS A 5 -11.45 -7.29 5.19
C CYS A 5 -11.20 -7.45 6.69
N ASN A 6 -11.85 -6.63 7.50
CA ASN A 6 -11.87 -6.84 8.94
C ASN A 6 -12.84 -7.96 9.34
N VAL A 7 -12.66 -8.50 10.53
CA VAL A 7 -13.45 -9.63 11.04
C VAL A 7 -14.95 -9.30 11.06
N ALA A 8 -15.34 -8.10 11.51
CA ALA A 8 -16.76 -7.74 11.69
C ALA A 8 -17.54 -7.72 10.37
N ILE A 9 -16.96 -7.12 9.31
CA ILE A 9 -17.61 -7.06 7.98
C ILE A 9 -17.74 -8.47 7.38
N SER A 10 -16.77 -9.33 7.66
CA SER A 10 -16.70 -10.67 7.08
C SER A 10 -17.65 -11.68 7.73
N LEU A 11 -18.14 -11.44 8.94
CA LEU A 11 -19.02 -12.37 9.65
C LEU A 11 -20.34 -12.62 8.90
N VAL A 12 -20.95 -11.58 8.36
CA VAL A 12 -22.25 -11.70 7.68
C VAL A 12 -22.20 -12.63 6.46
N PRO A 13 -21.27 -12.47 5.50
CA PRO A 13 -21.16 -13.42 4.38
C PRO A 13 -20.74 -14.83 4.85
N ILE A 14 -19.87 -14.95 5.87
CA ILE A 14 -19.42 -16.27 6.37
C ILE A 14 -20.57 -17.06 6.95
N ILE A 15 -21.43 -16.46 7.77
CA ILE A 15 -22.59 -17.15 8.39
C ILE A 15 -23.59 -17.64 7.34
N ARG A 16 -23.64 -17.02 6.17
CA ARG A 16 -24.56 -17.40 5.07
C ARG A 16 -24.02 -18.49 4.15
N GLY A 17 -22.73 -18.78 4.21
CA GLY A 17 -22.08 -19.75 3.35
C GLY A 17 -22.02 -21.14 3.97
N GLU A 18 -22.27 -22.19 3.19
CA GLU A 18 -22.04 -23.58 3.59
C GLU A 18 -20.56 -23.99 3.48
N LYS A 19 -19.83 -23.33 2.58
CA LYS A 19 -18.39 -23.53 2.35
C LYS A 19 -17.70 -22.18 2.23
N LEU A 20 -16.49 -22.09 2.74
CA LEU A 20 -15.67 -20.91 2.67
C LEU A 20 -14.38 -21.18 1.90
N MET A 21 -14.14 -20.39 0.85
CA MET A 21 -12.83 -20.30 0.20
C MET A 21 -12.33 -18.89 0.39
N MET A 22 -11.15 -18.76 1.01
CA MET A 22 -10.57 -17.47 1.33
C MET A 22 -9.37 -17.20 0.42
N VAL A 23 -9.38 -16.03 -0.23
CA VAL A 23 -8.27 -15.55 -1.08
C VAL A 23 -7.73 -14.28 -0.48
N GLY A 24 -6.43 -14.26 -0.19
CA GLY A 24 -5.76 -13.11 0.41
C GLY A 24 -4.26 -13.32 0.46
N ASP A 25 -3.57 -12.31 0.96
CA ASP A 25 -2.13 -12.33 1.13
C ASP A 25 -1.77 -11.75 2.50
N PRO A 26 -1.25 -12.58 3.42
CA PRO A 26 -0.92 -12.12 4.78
C PRO A 26 0.25 -11.14 4.83
N GLN A 27 1.01 -11.00 3.74
CA GLN A 27 2.12 -10.05 3.63
C GLN A 27 1.68 -8.67 3.13
N GLN A 28 0.45 -8.56 2.59
CA GLN A 28 -0.12 -7.28 2.17
C GLN A 28 -0.71 -6.49 3.35
N LEU A 29 -1.09 -5.25 3.06
CA LEU A 29 -1.61 -4.32 4.06
C LEU A 29 -2.87 -4.84 4.73
N ASN A 30 -2.97 -4.59 6.03
CA ASN A 30 -4.18 -4.86 6.81
C ASN A 30 -5.30 -3.86 6.48
N PRO A 31 -6.55 -4.17 6.86
CA PRO A 31 -7.64 -3.20 6.77
C PRO A 31 -7.32 -1.93 7.56
N VAL A 32 -7.70 -0.77 7.03
CA VAL A 32 -7.60 0.50 7.77
C VAL A 32 -8.69 0.54 8.84
N ILE A 33 -8.29 0.60 10.11
CA ILE A 33 -9.18 0.61 11.26
C ILE A 33 -9.09 1.94 11.99
N LEU A 34 -10.20 2.67 12.04
CA LEU A 34 -10.27 3.97 12.71
C LEU A 34 -10.49 3.86 14.24
N LEU A 35 -10.76 2.67 14.74
CA LEU A 35 -10.95 2.44 16.18
C LEU A 35 -9.64 2.67 16.95
N GLY A 36 -9.66 3.59 17.90
CA GLY A 36 -8.48 3.88 18.73
C GLY A 36 -8.05 2.68 19.60
N GLU A 37 -6.74 2.54 19.80
CA GLU A 37 -6.14 1.41 20.53
C GLU A 37 -6.70 1.21 21.95
N LEU A 38 -6.86 2.30 22.71
CA LEU A 38 -7.40 2.24 24.07
C LEU A 38 -8.84 1.75 24.09
N THR A 39 -9.66 2.19 23.13
CA THR A 39 -11.05 1.75 22.99
C THR A 39 -11.11 0.28 22.60
N ASN A 40 -10.28 -0.15 21.66
CA ASN A 40 -10.17 -1.56 21.26
C ASN A 40 -9.81 -2.45 22.48
N LYS A 41 -8.78 -2.08 23.23
CA LYS A 41 -8.38 -2.82 24.45
C LYS A 41 -9.49 -2.90 25.50
N LYS A 42 -10.24 -1.79 25.72
CA LYS A 42 -11.38 -1.77 26.66
C LYS A 42 -12.50 -2.71 26.19
N LEU A 43 -12.87 -2.67 24.92
CA LEU A 43 -13.92 -3.53 24.36
C LEU A 43 -13.54 -5.00 24.40
N ARG A 44 -12.31 -5.32 24.01
CA ARG A 44 -11.80 -6.71 24.07
C ARG A 44 -11.86 -7.29 25.49
N ARG A 45 -11.42 -6.52 26.49
CA ARG A 45 -11.50 -6.93 27.90
C ARG A 45 -12.95 -7.10 28.35
N ARG A 46 -13.83 -6.16 27.98
CA ARG A 46 -15.25 -6.20 28.37
C ARG A 46 -15.98 -7.41 27.82
N TYR A 47 -15.67 -7.81 26.61
CA TYR A 47 -16.36 -8.88 25.89
C TYR A 47 -15.54 -10.17 25.78
N HIS A 48 -14.41 -10.25 26.49
CA HIS A 48 -13.51 -11.42 26.51
C HIS A 48 -13.07 -11.88 25.11
N VAL A 49 -12.75 -10.92 24.23
CA VAL A 49 -12.29 -11.20 22.86
C VAL A 49 -10.80 -11.55 22.89
N SER A 50 -10.45 -12.73 22.44
CA SER A 50 -9.07 -13.21 22.37
C SER A 50 -8.25 -12.52 21.26
N ASP A 51 -6.91 -12.72 21.28
CA ASP A 51 -5.98 -11.98 20.44
C ASP A 51 -6.15 -12.27 18.95
N GLU A 52 -6.48 -13.49 18.60
CA GLU A 52 -6.74 -13.91 17.20
C GLU A 52 -7.93 -13.21 16.56
N TYR A 53 -8.86 -12.68 17.35
CA TYR A 53 -10.01 -11.90 16.90
C TYR A 53 -9.85 -10.40 17.10
N ASP A 54 -8.61 -9.92 17.33
CA ASP A 54 -8.38 -8.49 17.50
C ASP A 54 -8.77 -7.73 16.24
N TYR A 55 -9.85 -6.94 16.35
CA TYR A 55 -10.44 -6.18 15.24
C TYR A 55 -9.46 -5.19 14.62
N ARG A 56 -8.52 -4.66 15.41
CA ARG A 56 -7.57 -3.64 14.97
C ARG A 56 -6.35 -4.25 14.29
N GLU A 57 -5.85 -5.38 14.80
CA GLU A 57 -4.57 -5.94 14.40
C GLU A 57 -4.71 -7.03 13.31
N ASN A 58 -5.92 -7.62 13.19
CA ASN A 58 -6.12 -8.76 12.33
C ASN A 58 -7.14 -8.50 11.22
N SER A 59 -6.75 -8.87 9.99
CA SER A 59 -7.73 -9.12 8.91
C SER A 59 -8.44 -10.45 9.16
N ILE A 60 -9.56 -10.66 8.48
CA ILE A 60 -10.24 -11.97 8.53
C ILE A 60 -9.32 -13.11 8.06
N TYR A 61 -8.42 -12.83 7.11
CA TYR A 61 -7.44 -13.81 6.63
C TYR A 61 -6.49 -14.23 7.75
N LYS A 62 -5.92 -13.28 8.48
CA LYS A 62 -5.03 -13.58 9.62
C LYS A 62 -5.75 -14.29 10.76
N THR A 63 -6.98 -13.87 11.06
CA THR A 63 -7.82 -14.55 12.05
C THR A 63 -8.04 -16.01 11.65
N TYR A 64 -8.35 -16.26 10.37
CA TYR A 64 -8.57 -17.60 9.88
C TYR A 64 -7.33 -18.48 9.96
N LEU A 65 -6.17 -17.96 9.54
CA LEU A 65 -4.89 -18.65 9.68
C LEU A 65 -4.55 -19.03 11.14
N ALA A 66 -4.94 -18.19 12.09
CA ALA A 66 -4.69 -18.43 13.50
C ALA A 66 -5.65 -19.48 14.12
N CYS A 67 -6.89 -19.58 13.59
CA CYS A 67 -7.94 -20.41 14.16
C CYS A 67 -8.16 -21.74 13.42
N ASP A 68 -7.80 -21.80 12.14
CA ASP A 68 -8.02 -22.99 11.30
C ASP A 68 -6.75 -23.85 11.25
N ALA A 69 -6.83 -25.03 11.90
CA ALA A 69 -5.76 -26.02 11.89
C ALA A 69 -5.98 -27.16 10.87
N VAL A 70 -7.05 -27.09 10.06
CA VAL A 70 -7.52 -28.22 9.24
C VAL A 70 -7.41 -27.91 7.74
N SER A 71 -7.61 -26.65 7.32
CA SER A 71 -7.64 -26.31 5.91
C SER A 71 -6.22 -26.21 5.32
N ASP A 72 -6.10 -26.62 4.06
CA ASP A 72 -4.87 -26.48 3.30
C ASP A 72 -4.67 -25.02 2.83
N GLU A 73 -3.46 -24.51 3.01
CA GLU A 73 -3.02 -23.23 2.46
C GLU A 73 -2.25 -23.47 1.15
N VAL A 74 -2.68 -22.80 0.09
CA VAL A 74 -2.00 -22.86 -1.21
C VAL A 74 -1.44 -21.50 -1.59
N LEU A 75 -0.12 -21.40 -1.66
CA LEU A 75 0.55 -20.21 -2.16
C LEU A 75 0.51 -20.20 -3.70
N LEU A 76 -0.14 -19.20 -4.29
CA LEU A 76 -0.08 -18.92 -5.73
C LEU A 76 1.27 -18.31 -6.08
N ARG A 77 2.15 -19.12 -6.66
CA ARG A 77 3.58 -18.78 -6.81
C ARG A 77 3.92 -18.02 -8.09
N ASN A 78 3.07 -18.06 -9.12
CA ASN A 78 3.37 -17.42 -10.39
C ASN A 78 3.03 -15.93 -10.34
N HIS A 79 4.03 -15.09 -10.62
CA HIS A 79 3.89 -13.64 -10.68
C HIS A 79 4.05 -13.13 -12.10
N TYR A 80 3.07 -12.36 -12.61
CA TYR A 80 2.99 -11.90 -14.00
C TYR A 80 3.00 -10.36 -14.14
N ARG A 81 2.77 -9.63 -13.05
CA ARG A 81 2.48 -8.18 -13.05
C ARG A 81 3.73 -7.34 -13.27
N CYS A 82 4.70 -7.43 -12.38
CA CYS A 82 5.83 -6.51 -12.34
C CYS A 82 7.07 -7.08 -13.04
N ASN A 83 7.96 -6.16 -13.49
CA ASN A 83 9.30 -6.52 -13.89
C ASN A 83 10.02 -7.28 -12.75
N LYS A 84 10.93 -8.21 -13.15
CA LYS A 84 11.67 -9.07 -12.21
C LYS A 84 12.47 -8.28 -11.15
N GLU A 85 12.98 -7.12 -11.50
CA GLU A 85 13.76 -6.28 -10.58
C GLU A 85 12.89 -5.64 -9.52
N ILE A 86 11.66 -5.22 -9.88
CA ILE A 86 10.69 -4.67 -8.95
C ILE A 86 10.22 -5.74 -7.96
N ILE A 87 9.74 -6.88 -8.47
CA ILE A 87 9.21 -7.93 -7.60
C ILE A 87 10.31 -8.72 -6.88
N GLY A 88 11.54 -8.71 -7.39
CA GLY A 88 12.66 -9.46 -6.82
C GLY A 88 12.95 -9.09 -5.38
N PHE A 89 12.89 -7.80 -5.04
CA PHE A 89 13.04 -7.32 -3.67
C PHE A 89 11.94 -7.90 -2.76
N ASN A 90 10.69 -7.77 -3.17
CA ASN A 90 9.55 -8.27 -2.39
C ASN A 90 9.56 -9.79 -2.28
N ASN A 91 9.92 -10.49 -3.35
CA ASN A 91 10.05 -11.95 -3.35
C ASN A 91 11.06 -12.42 -2.29
N LYS A 92 12.22 -11.77 -2.23
CA LYS A 92 13.25 -12.09 -1.23
C LYS A 92 12.81 -11.73 0.18
N LYS A 93 12.23 -10.54 0.37
CA LYS A 93 11.93 -9.99 1.71
C LYS A 93 10.69 -10.62 2.34
N TYR A 94 9.62 -10.85 1.58
CA TYR A 94 8.31 -11.23 2.10
C TYR A 94 7.87 -12.65 1.72
N TYR A 95 8.36 -13.21 0.61
CA TYR A 95 7.92 -14.52 0.11
C TYR A 95 9.00 -15.59 0.13
N ASN A 96 10.11 -15.35 0.83
CA ASN A 96 11.22 -16.30 0.97
C ASN A 96 11.71 -16.84 -0.39
N SER A 97 11.72 -16.00 -1.43
CA SER A 97 12.08 -16.35 -2.81
C SER A 97 11.22 -17.46 -3.42
N LYS A 98 9.99 -17.68 -2.94
CA LYS A 98 9.10 -18.75 -3.43
C LYS A 98 8.33 -18.37 -4.69
N LEU A 99 8.24 -17.09 -5.04
CA LEU A 99 7.54 -16.64 -6.24
C LEU A 99 8.33 -17.00 -7.51
N LYS A 100 7.61 -17.48 -8.52
CA LYS A 100 8.12 -17.73 -9.86
C LYS A 100 7.76 -16.54 -10.75
N ILE A 101 8.76 -15.78 -11.16
CA ILE A 101 8.55 -14.58 -11.95
C ILE A 101 8.35 -14.98 -13.40
N GLN A 102 7.15 -14.75 -13.93
CA GLN A 102 6.69 -15.08 -15.28
C GLN A 102 6.38 -13.81 -16.10
N SER A 103 6.66 -12.63 -15.55
CA SER A 103 6.46 -11.37 -16.27
C SER A 103 7.34 -11.30 -17.50
N LYS A 104 6.77 -10.78 -18.60
CA LYS A 104 7.45 -10.59 -19.89
C LYS A 104 7.95 -9.17 -20.08
N SER A 105 7.90 -8.33 -19.05
CA SER A 105 8.38 -6.96 -19.15
C SER A 105 9.90 -6.95 -19.43
N ASN A 106 10.27 -6.30 -20.52
CA ASN A 106 11.67 -6.10 -20.95
C ASN A 106 12.07 -4.63 -20.79
N GLU A 107 11.40 -3.87 -19.91
CA GLU A 107 11.80 -2.51 -19.62
C GLU A 107 13.26 -2.49 -19.17
N PRO A 108 14.15 -1.73 -19.83
CA PRO A 108 15.59 -1.76 -19.54
C PRO A 108 15.92 -1.14 -18.17
N GLU A 109 15.16 -0.15 -17.75
CA GLU A 109 15.31 0.55 -16.46
C GLU A 109 13.99 0.57 -15.68
N PRO A 110 13.58 -0.58 -15.10
CA PRO A 110 12.29 -0.67 -14.43
C PRO A 110 12.23 0.04 -13.07
N LEU A 111 13.39 0.39 -12.52
CA LEU A 111 13.54 1.15 -11.28
C LEU A 111 14.46 2.34 -11.55
N VAL A 112 13.93 3.55 -11.42
CA VAL A 112 14.68 4.79 -11.59
C VAL A 112 14.63 5.58 -10.30
N TYR A 113 15.77 6.04 -9.84
CA TYR A 113 15.89 7.00 -8.74
C TYR A 113 16.16 8.39 -9.31
N MET A 114 15.34 9.36 -8.91
CA MET A 114 15.51 10.76 -9.28
C MET A 114 15.73 11.59 -8.02
N ASP A 115 16.89 12.23 -7.94
CA ASP A 115 17.20 13.18 -6.87
C ASP A 115 16.65 14.57 -7.24
N VAL A 116 15.56 14.95 -6.57
CA VAL A 116 14.91 16.24 -6.77
C VAL A 116 15.36 17.19 -5.69
N LYS A 117 15.99 18.32 -6.10
CA LYS A 117 16.45 19.32 -5.14
C LYS A 117 15.27 19.94 -4.41
N SER A 118 15.33 19.89 -3.08
CA SER A 118 14.28 20.41 -2.22
C SER A 118 14.20 21.93 -2.27
N ASP A 119 12.98 22.43 -2.44
CA ASP A 119 12.67 23.85 -2.33
C ASP A 119 12.44 24.30 -0.88
N ASN A 120 12.49 25.63 -0.66
CA ASN A 120 12.09 26.26 0.59
C ASN A 120 10.57 26.28 0.73
N THR A 121 9.95 25.15 1.03
CA THR A 121 8.50 25.09 1.29
C THR A 121 8.18 25.46 2.73
N GLN A 122 7.13 26.24 2.93
CA GLN A 122 6.59 26.57 4.26
C GLN A 122 5.64 25.49 4.79
N ILE A 123 5.11 24.65 3.90
CA ILE A 123 4.16 23.61 4.26
C ILE A 123 4.91 22.32 4.61
N LYS A 124 4.72 21.85 5.84
CA LYS A 124 5.37 20.62 6.32
C LYS A 124 5.00 19.41 5.46
N ASN A 125 5.98 18.57 5.19
CA ASN A 125 5.83 17.32 4.45
C ASN A 125 5.29 17.54 3.03
N THR A 126 5.85 18.53 2.34
CA THR A 126 5.58 18.82 0.93
C THR A 126 6.88 19.11 0.19
N SER A 127 6.87 18.84 -1.10
CA SER A 127 7.93 19.19 -2.05
C SER A 127 7.30 19.67 -3.36
N PRO A 128 7.17 20.99 -3.57
CA PRO A 128 6.71 21.56 -4.83
C PRO A 128 7.57 21.11 -6.01
N ALA A 129 8.87 20.99 -5.86
CA ALA A 129 9.77 20.53 -6.90
C ALA A 129 9.44 19.08 -7.35
N GLU A 130 9.16 18.16 -6.40
CA GLU A 130 8.70 16.83 -6.78
C GLU A 130 7.35 16.88 -7.53
N VAL A 131 6.46 17.84 -7.21
CA VAL A 131 5.19 18.00 -7.92
C VAL A 131 5.42 18.46 -9.36
N GLU A 132 6.35 19.38 -9.60
CA GLU A 132 6.72 19.86 -10.94
C GLU A 132 7.25 18.70 -11.80
N GLU A 133 8.17 17.91 -11.27
CA GLU A 133 8.71 16.71 -11.94
C GLU A 133 7.62 15.67 -12.28
N VAL A 134 6.70 15.44 -11.34
CA VAL A 134 5.55 14.55 -11.56
C VAL A 134 4.67 15.04 -12.71
N VAL A 135 4.36 16.35 -12.75
CA VAL A 135 3.56 16.95 -13.80
C VAL A 135 4.27 16.87 -15.15
N GLU A 136 5.56 17.22 -15.19
CA GLU A 136 6.36 17.14 -16.42
C GLU A 136 6.40 15.71 -16.96
N TYR A 137 6.68 14.73 -16.08
CA TYR A 137 6.68 13.34 -16.48
C TYR A 137 5.33 12.88 -17.07
N ALA A 138 4.22 13.29 -16.45
CA ALA A 138 2.88 12.93 -16.94
C ALA A 138 2.53 13.58 -18.27
N LEU A 139 2.98 14.82 -18.50
CA LEU A 139 2.79 15.54 -19.77
C LEU A 139 3.58 14.91 -20.92
N LEU A 140 4.77 14.38 -20.63
CA LEU A 140 5.63 13.70 -21.60
C LEU A 140 5.18 12.26 -21.91
N ASN A 141 4.41 11.63 -21.02
CA ASN A 141 3.98 10.24 -21.12
C ASN A 141 2.45 10.11 -21.11
N LYS A 142 1.76 10.82 -22.00
CA LYS A 142 0.29 10.88 -22.04
C LYS A 142 -0.39 9.56 -22.39
N ASP A 143 0.33 8.67 -23.02
CA ASP A 143 -0.09 7.32 -23.42
C ASP A 143 -0.02 6.30 -22.28
N LYS A 144 0.66 6.63 -21.18
CA LYS A 144 0.81 5.74 -20.01
C LYS A 144 -0.16 6.09 -18.90
N SER A 145 -0.68 5.09 -18.22
CA SER A 145 -1.41 5.24 -16.96
C SER A 145 -0.42 5.38 -15.82
N ILE A 146 -0.51 6.48 -15.04
CA ILE A 146 0.47 6.82 -14.02
C ILE A 146 -0.21 6.94 -12.65
N ALA A 147 0.39 6.32 -11.63
CA ALA A 147 0.05 6.54 -10.24
C ALA A 147 1.16 7.27 -9.51
N VAL A 148 0.82 8.25 -8.69
CA VAL A 148 1.74 8.82 -7.72
C VAL A 148 1.36 8.36 -6.33
N ILE A 149 2.30 7.74 -5.65
CA ILE A 149 2.14 7.32 -4.27
C ILE A 149 2.96 8.25 -3.38
N THR A 150 2.35 8.76 -2.32
CA THR A 150 3.05 9.58 -1.32
C THR A 150 2.57 9.21 0.09
N PRO A 151 3.46 9.21 1.09
CA PRO A 151 3.09 8.96 2.48
C PRO A 151 2.36 10.14 3.14
N PHE A 152 2.38 11.33 2.53
CA PHE A 152 1.91 12.55 3.18
C PHE A 152 0.65 13.12 2.54
N VAL A 153 -0.35 13.39 3.36
CA VAL A 153 -1.63 13.99 2.93
C VAL A 153 -1.42 15.38 2.29
N ASN A 154 -0.50 16.19 2.84
CA ASN A 154 -0.21 17.52 2.28
C ASN A 154 0.41 17.43 0.88
N GLN A 155 1.35 16.50 0.67
CA GLN A 155 1.94 16.25 -0.64
C GLN A 155 0.91 15.75 -1.64
N LYS A 156 0.07 14.79 -1.21
CA LYS A 156 -1.07 14.32 -2.02
C LYS A 156 -1.94 15.47 -2.48
N GLN A 157 -2.31 16.37 -1.58
CA GLN A 157 -3.16 17.53 -1.92
C GLN A 157 -2.52 18.46 -2.95
N LEU A 158 -1.20 18.71 -2.84
CA LEU A 158 -0.47 19.50 -3.84
C LEU A 158 -0.50 18.83 -5.21
N ILE A 159 -0.23 17.53 -5.27
CA ILE A 159 -0.25 16.77 -6.52
C ILE A 159 -1.66 16.76 -7.11
N GLU A 160 -2.72 16.52 -6.32
CA GLU A 160 -4.11 16.53 -6.79
C GLU A 160 -4.51 17.90 -7.35
N ASN A 161 -4.04 19.00 -6.74
CA ASN A 161 -4.27 20.35 -7.24
C ASN A 161 -3.55 20.55 -8.59
N ALA A 162 -2.31 20.09 -8.72
CA ALA A 162 -1.55 20.16 -9.96
C ALA A 162 -2.19 19.32 -11.08
N ILE A 163 -2.70 18.14 -10.79
CA ILE A 163 -3.48 17.31 -11.73
C ILE A 163 -4.68 18.09 -12.30
N LYS A 164 -5.45 18.74 -11.42
CA LYS A 164 -6.63 19.54 -11.82
C LYS A 164 -6.24 20.74 -12.66
N GLN A 165 -5.21 21.49 -12.23
CA GLN A 165 -4.75 22.69 -12.94
C GLN A 165 -4.23 22.37 -14.34
N ASN A 166 -3.49 21.28 -14.50
CA ASN A 166 -2.92 20.86 -15.77
C ASN A 166 -3.84 19.91 -16.58
N LYS A 167 -5.06 19.61 -16.06
CA LYS A 167 -6.06 18.73 -16.71
C LYS A 167 -5.48 17.37 -17.11
N LEU A 168 -4.66 16.77 -16.23
CA LEU A 168 -4.03 15.48 -16.47
C LEU A 168 -5.03 14.35 -16.24
N SER A 169 -5.39 13.64 -17.29
CA SER A 169 -6.32 12.50 -17.22
C SER A 169 -5.62 11.15 -17.04
N ASN A 170 -4.33 11.09 -17.34
CA ASN A 170 -3.50 9.89 -17.25
C ASN A 170 -2.81 9.71 -15.90
N LEU A 171 -2.99 10.65 -14.96
CA LEU A 171 -2.31 10.68 -13.66
C LEU A 171 -3.32 10.66 -12.53
N VAL A 172 -3.08 9.78 -11.55
CA VAL A 172 -3.83 9.71 -10.29
C VAL A 172 -2.87 9.75 -9.11
N CYS A 173 -3.30 10.30 -7.98
CA CYS A 173 -2.47 10.40 -6.77
C CYS A 173 -3.19 9.81 -5.56
N GLY A 174 -2.45 9.13 -4.70
CA GLY A 174 -3.00 8.56 -3.47
C GLY A 174 -1.93 8.14 -2.47
N THR A 175 -2.38 7.64 -1.35
CA THR A 175 -1.53 6.93 -0.40
C THR A 175 -1.44 5.45 -0.80
N VAL A 176 -0.53 4.70 -0.18
CA VAL A 176 -0.32 3.26 -0.47
C VAL A 176 -1.63 2.46 -0.45
N HIS A 177 -2.48 2.68 0.55
CA HIS A 177 -3.78 1.99 0.67
C HIS A 177 -4.75 2.27 -0.49
N ALA A 178 -4.65 3.44 -1.12
CA ALA A 178 -5.56 3.81 -2.21
C ALA A 178 -5.34 2.99 -3.49
N PHE A 179 -4.14 2.45 -3.67
CA PHE A 179 -3.75 1.70 -4.87
C PHE A 179 -3.62 0.19 -4.65
N GLN A 180 -3.96 -0.29 -3.46
CA GLN A 180 -3.90 -1.72 -3.19
C GLN A 180 -4.85 -2.49 -4.11
N GLY A 181 -4.29 -3.39 -4.92
CA GLY A 181 -5.04 -4.16 -5.92
C GLY A 181 -5.17 -3.50 -7.29
N ASP A 182 -4.75 -2.24 -7.45
CA ASP A 182 -4.73 -1.54 -8.75
C ASP A 182 -3.43 -1.79 -9.53
N GLU A 183 -3.45 -1.53 -10.83
CA GLU A 183 -2.30 -1.66 -11.73
C GLU A 183 -2.17 -0.40 -12.59
N LYS A 184 -0.92 0.05 -12.76
CA LYS A 184 -0.56 1.18 -13.62
C LYS A 184 0.71 0.86 -14.40
N ASP A 185 0.85 1.48 -15.56
CA ASP A 185 2.06 1.33 -16.38
C ASP A 185 3.28 1.89 -15.66
N VAL A 186 3.10 3.00 -14.93
CA VAL A 186 4.15 3.67 -14.17
C VAL A 186 3.66 4.02 -12.77
N VAL A 187 4.52 3.78 -11.79
CA VAL A 187 4.32 4.22 -10.41
C VAL A 187 5.45 5.17 -10.01
N LEU A 188 5.09 6.41 -9.68
CA LEU A 188 6.01 7.41 -9.14
C LEU A 188 5.85 7.44 -7.62
N PHE A 189 6.95 7.40 -6.89
CA PHE A 189 6.95 7.49 -5.43
C PHE A 189 7.49 8.85 -5.00
N SER A 190 6.59 9.75 -4.57
CA SER A 190 6.92 11.09 -4.10
C SER A 190 7.10 11.07 -2.59
N THR A 191 8.34 11.14 -2.15
CA THR A 191 8.69 11.00 -0.74
C THR A 191 8.48 12.28 0.06
N ALA A 192 8.59 13.44 -0.57
CA ALA A 192 8.58 14.77 0.04
C ALA A 192 9.49 14.86 1.28
N ILE A 193 10.64 14.15 1.25
CA ILE A 193 11.64 14.12 2.30
C ILE A 193 12.78 15.05 1.90
N SER A 194 13.24 15.87 2.83
CA SER A 194 14.37 16.76 2.65
C SER A 194 15.22 16.82 3.91
N GLU A 195 16.34 17.49 3.85
CA GLU A 195 17.19 17.76 5.02
C GLU A 195 16.42 18.45 6.17
N ARG A 196 15.30 19.12 5.85
CA ARG A 196 14.42 19.78 6.82
C ARG A 196 13.35 18.90 7.41
N THR A 197 13.23 17.67 6.95
CA THR A 197 12.28 16.72 7.50
C THR A 197 12.62 16.43 8.94
N SER A 198 11.65 16.63 9.85
CA SER A 198 11.88 16.44 11.28
C SER A 198 12.25 14.97 11.57
N SER A 199 13.12 14.78 12.57
CA SER A 199 13.49 13.44 13.02
C SER A 199 12.30 12.58 13.41
N GLY A 200 11.26 13.19 13.98
CA GLY A 200 9.99 12.50 14.31
C GLY A 200 9.26 11.98 13.05
N THR A 201 9.18 12.78 12.00
CA THR A 201 8.60 12.36 10.72
C THR A 201 9.42 11.24 10.07
N TYR A 202 10.74 11.40 10.07
CA TYR A 202 11.63 10.38 9.52
C TYR A 202 11.53 9.06 10.27
N ASN A 203 11.52 9.09 11.60
CA ASN A 203 11.35 7.90 12.44
C ASN A 203 9.96 7.25 12.22
N TRP A 204 8.92 8.06 12.03
CA TRP A 204 7.60 7.54 11.72
C TRP A 204 7.60 6.78 10.38
N LEU A 205 8.19 7.33 9.32
CA LEU A 205 8.33 6.64 8.03
C LEU A 205 9.13 5.35 8.16
N LYS A 206 10.27 5.40 8.85
CA LYS A 206 11.16 4.24 9.03
C LYS A 206 10.51 3.10 9.80
N ASN A 207 9.67 3.42 10.78
CA ASN A 207 9.04 2.43 11.66
C ASN A 207 7.66 2.00 11.19
N ASN A 208 7.09 2.71 10.22
CA ASN A 208 5.80 2.34 9.66
C ASN A 208 5.99 1.22 8.63
N LYS A 209 5.48 0.03 8.94
CA LYS A 209 5.60 -1.15 8.06
C LYS A 209 4.80 -1.05 6.78
N GLU A 210 4.01 0.02 6.62
CA GLU A 210 3.19 0.27 5.45
C GLU A 210 3.97 0.97 4.32
N PHE A 211 5.19 1.42 4.61
CA PHE A 211 6.09 2.09 3.66
C PHE A 211 7.40 1.36 3.46
#